data_bf41a4c2a8f73a34dced6a5abf9dd839
#
_entry.id   bf41a4c2a8f73a34dced6a5abf9dd839
#
_cell.length_a   1.000
_cell.length_b   1.000
_cell.length_c   1.000
_cell.angle_alpha   90.00
_cell.angle_beta   90.00
_cell.angle_gamma   90.00
#
_symmetry.space_group_name_H-M   'P 1'
#
loop_
_entity.id
_entity.type
_entity.pdbx_description
1 polymer ?
#
loop_
_entity_poly.entity_id
_entity_poly.type
_entity_poly.pdbx_seq_one_letter_code
_entity_poly.pdbx_strand_id
1 'polypeptide(L)'
;MNAGYPEKTCAIERLVRHPILVAAALAGSKTQQRRDGLYAYPGEVFTLEGVEFEITSVERRPLAEMTDAEAKAEGYADLAAYREFIVSMHPNMTWSGEGYVWVHCFKRRTPAE
;
A
#
# COMPACT_ATOMS: atom_id res chain seq x y z
N MET A 1 14.27 -7.43 14.21
CA MET A 1 13.13 -7.73 15.09
C MET A 1 12.00 -6.76 14.84
N ASN A 2 10.79 -7.23 14.96
CA ASN A 2 9.61 -6.41 14.65
C ASN A 2 8.90 -5.96 15.91
N ALA A 3 9.70 -5.59 16.93
CA ALA A 3 9.16 -5.10 18.19
C ALA A 3 8.30 -3.87 17.95
N GLY A 4 7.14 -3.82 18.58
CA GLY A 4 6.21 -2.71 18.43
C GLY A 4 5.16 -2.92 17.34
N TYR A 5 5.30 -3.95 16.50
CA TYR A 5 4.29 -4.27 15.49
C TYR A 5 3.48 -5.48 15.89
N PRO A 6 2.17 -5.47 15.64
CA PRO A 6 1.36 -6.67 15.91
C PRO A 6 1.67 -7.77 14.89
N GLU A 7 1.08 -8.93 15.10
CA GLU A 7 1.22 -10.03 14.16
C GLU A 7 0.60 -9.67 12.82
N LYS A 8 1.16 -10.21 11.74
CA LYS A 8 0.62 -10.00 10.42
C LYS A 8 -0.77 -10.61 10.29
N THR A 9 -1.64 -9.90 9.59
CA THR A 9 -2.98 -10.39 9.28
C THR A 9 -3.01 -11.10 7.94
N CYS A 10 -1.99 -10.89 7.10
CA CYS A 10 -1.92 -11.50 5.78
C CYS A 10 -0.46 -11.54 5.29
N ALA A 11 -0.21 -12.33 4.26
CA ALA A 11 1.14 -12.47 3.70
C ALA A 11 1.54 -11.27 2.86
N ILE A 12 2.83 -10.96 2.84
CA ILE A 12 3.39 -9.84 2.08
C ILE A 12 3.09 -9.98 0.56
N GLU A 13 3.00 -11.22 0.06
CA GLU A 13 2.69 -11.48 -1.34
C GLU A 13 1.32 -10.98 -1.76
N ARG A 14 0.46 -10.70 -0.79
CA ARG A 14 -0.89 -10.20 -1.06
C ARG A 14 -0.98 -8.67 -0.95
N LEU A 15 0.12 -7.99 -0.68
CA LEU A 15 0.13 -6.55 -0.44
C LEU A 15 -0.31 -5.76 -1.68
N VAL A 16 0.31 -6.03 -2.83
CA VAL A 16 -0.01 -5.35 -4.09
C VAL A 16 -0.37 -6.41 -5.11
N ARG A 17 -1.63 -6.49 -5.49
CA ARG A 17 -2.13 -7.57 -6.35
C ARG A 17 -2.87 -7.12 -7.60
N HIS A 18 -3.61 -6.03 -7.52
CA HIS A 18 -4.40 -5.55 -8.65
C HIS A 18 -3.47 -5.17 -9.81
N PRO A 19 -3.73 -5.63 -11.05
CA PRO A 19 -2.82 -5.37 -12.18
C PRO A 19 -2.49 -3.90 -12.39
N ILE A 20 -3.46 -3.01 -12.22
CA ILE A 20 -3.23 -1.58 -12.38
C ILE A 20 -2.25 -1.07 -11.32
N LEU A 21 -2.39 -1.56 -10.09
CA LEU A 21 -1.51 -1.15 -8.99
C LEU A 21 -0.11 -1.75 -9.15
N VAL A 22 -0.01 -2.98 -9.63
CA VAL A 22 1.27 -3.60 -9.93
C VAL A 22 2.00 -2.78 -10.99
N ALA A 23 1.29 -2.39 -12.07
CA ALA A 23 1.89 -1.59 -13.14
C ALA A 23 2.36 -0.22 -12.60
N ALA A 24 1.58 0.40 -11.72
CA ALA A 24 1.96 1.69 -11.13
C ALA A 24 3.20 1.56 -10.26
N ALA A 25 3.32 0.47 -9.50
CA ALA A 25 4.52 0.21 -8.69
C ALA A 25 5.74 0.01 -9.57
N LEU A 26 5.60 -0.76 -10.64
CA LEU A 26 6.70 -1.00 -11.58
C LEU A 26 7.13 0.28 -12.30
N ALA A 27 6.17 1.17 -12.59
CA ALA A 27 6.45 2.45 -13.21
C ALA A 27 7.05 3.48 -12.25
N GLY A 28 7.02 3.21 -10.94
CA GLY A 28 7.56 4.13 -9.94
C GLY A 28 6.57 5.17 -9.42
N SER A 29 5.35 5.21 -9.93
CA SER A 29 4.35 6.17 -9.47
C SER A 29 3.66 5.73 -8.17
N LYS A 30 3.66 4.43 -7.88
CA LYS A 30 3.11 3.91 -6.64
C LYS A 30 4.24 3.55 -5.69
N THR A 31 4.27 4.18 -4.52
CA THR A 31 5.33 3.99 -3.53
C THR A 31 4.80 3.53 -2.17
N GLN A 32 3.50 3.28 -2.06
CA GLN A 32 2.90 2.79 -0.81
C GLN A 32 1.61 2.04 -1.10
N GLN A 33 1.21 1.22 -0.15
CA GLN A 33 -0.05 0.48 -0.21
C GLN A 33 -0.71 0.52 1.16
N ARG A 34 -1.97 0.95 1.18
CA ARG A 34 -2.80 0.92 2.38
C ARG A 34 -3.58 -0.37 2.44
N ARG A 35 -3.63 -0.95 3.63
CA ARG A 35 -4.43 -2.14 3.92
C ARG A 35 -5.06 -1.99 5.30
N ASP A 36 -6.20 -2.62 5.50
CA ASP A 36 -6.86 -2.62 6.81
C ASP A 36 -6.13 -3.52 7.81
N GLY A 37 -5.15 -4.28 7.37
CA GLY A 37 -4.35 -5.16 8.20
C GLY A 37 -2.86 -4.98 7.94
N LEU A 38 -2.06 -5.67 8.71
CA LEU A 38 -0.61 -5.63 8.62
C LEU A 38 -0.12 -6.78 7.73
N TYR A 39 0.49 -6.43 6.61
CA TYR A 39 0.94 -7.41 5.60
C TYR A 39 2.44 -7.60 5.58
N ALA A 40 3.19 -6.64 6.11
CA ALA A 40 4.65 -6.68 6.04
C ALA A 40 5.26 -5.84 7.15
N TYR A 41 6.52 -6.12 7.44
CA TYR A 41 7.32 -5.33 8.39
C TYR A 41 8.43 -4.61 7.62
N PRO A 42 8.95 -3.50 8.17
CA PRO A 42 10.09 -2.81 7.54
C PRO A 42 11.25 -3.77 7.30
N GLY A 43 11.89 -3.66 6.14
CA GLY A 43 13.01 -4.52 5.77
C GLY A 43 12.62 -5.75 4.98
N GLU A 44 11.34 -6.11 4.95
CA GLU A 44 10.91 -7.26 4.16
C GLU A 44 10.88 -6.92 2.67
N VAL A 45 11.04 -7.94 1.85
CA VAL A 45 11.13 -7.80 0.39
C VAL A 45 10.00 -8.58 -0.25
N PHE A 46 9.39 -8.00 -1.29
CA PHE A 46 8.42 -8.70 -2.11
C PHE A 46 8.76 -8.47 -3.58
N THR A 47 8.23 -9.33 -4.45
CA THR A 47 8.54 -9.30 -5.87
C THR A 47 7.27 -9.10 -6.69
N LEU A 48 7.33 -8.19 -7.66
CA LEU A 48 6.26 -7.96 -8.62
C LEU A 48 6.85 -8.15 -10.02
N GLU A 49 6.37 -9.18 -10.72
CA GLU A 49 6.83 -9.51 -12.07
C GLU A 49 8.34 -9.54 -12.20
N GLY A 50 9.00 -10.20 -11.23
CA GLY A 50 10.45 -10.35 -11.22
C GLY A 50 11.24 -9.17 -10.68
N VAL A 51 10.58 -8.09 -10.29
CA VAL A 51 11.23 -6.90 -9.75
C VAL A 51 11.05 -6.88 -8.24
N GLU A 52 12.15 -6.75 -7.50
CA GLU A 52 12.12 -6.73 -6.04
C GLU A 52 11.85 -5.34 -5.49
N PHE A 53 11.03 -5.30 -4.45
CA PHE A 53 10.72 -4.09 -3.69
C PHE A 53 10.97 -4.36 -2.22
N GLU A 54 11.42 -3.33 -1.51
CA GLU A 54 11.70 -3.43 -0.08
C GLU A 54 10.76 -2.52 0.70
N ILE A 55 10.18 -3.03 1.78
CA ILE A 55 9.35 -2.24 2.69
C ILE A 55 10.26 -1.31 3.47
N THR A 56 10.06 -0.01 3.33
CA THR A 56 10.88 1.00 4.00
C THR A 56 10.27 1.47 5.30
N SER A 57 8.94 1.51 5.39
CA SER A 57 8.26 1.89 6.63
C SER A 57 6.84 1.34 6.64
N VAL A 58 6.31 1.17 7.84
CA VAL A 58 4.95 0.71 8.06
C VAL A 58 4.37 1.53 9.19
N GLU A 59 3.27 2.23 8.94
CA GLU A 59 2.63 3.09 9.93
C GLU A 59 1.12 2.87 9.95
N ARG A 60 0.55 2.92 11.14
CA ARG A 60 -0.91 2.91 11.30
C ARG A 60 -1.39 4.36 11.25
N ARG A 61 -2.30 4.67 10.31
CA ARG A 61 -2.76 6.02 10.10
C ARG A 61 -4.28 6.06 10.03
N PRO A 62 -4.91 7.16 10.51
CA PRO A 62 -6.35 7.33 10.31
C PRO A 62 -6.64 7.50 8.82
N LEU A 63 -7.65 6.80 8.34
CA LEU A 63 -8.04 6.87 6.93
C LEU A 63 -8.46 8.30 6.54
N ALA A 64 -9.12 9.01 7.46
CA ALA A 64 -9.60 10.37 7.21
C ALA A 64 -8.49 11.39 6.96
N GLU A 65 -7.25 11.08 7.34
CA GLU A 65 -6.13 12.01 7.16
C GLU A 65 -5.40 11.86 5.84
N MET A 66 -5.91 11.03 4.94
CA MET A 66 -5.30 10.83 3.64
C MET A 66 -5.38 12.10 2.79
N THR A 67 -4.27 12.44 2.13
CA THR A 67 -4.17 13.64 1.28
C THR A 67 -4.08 13.26 -0.18
N ASP A 68 -4.20 14.26 -1.07
CA ASP A 68 -4.00 14.04 -2.52
C ASP A 68 -2.60 13.51 -2.81
N ALA A 69 -1.59 14.04 -2.12
CA ALA A 69 -0.22 13.56 -2.31
C ALA A 69 -0.09 12.08 -1.94
N GLU A 70 -0.75 11.66 -0.87
CA GLU A 70 -0.74 10.26 -0.46
C GLU A 70 -1.52 9.38 -1.44
N ALA A 71 -2.61 9.89 -2.01
CA ALA A 71 -3.36 9.16 -3.04
C ALA A 71 -2.49 8.94 -4.28
N LYS A 72 -1.70 9.94 -4.65
CA LYS A 72 -0.76 9.79 -5.77
C LYS A 72 0.31 8.74 -5.47
N ALA A 73 0.81 8.72 -4.24
CA ALA A 73 1.78 7.71 -3.82
C ALA A 73 1.18 6.30 -3.81
N GLU A 74 -0.16 6.19 -3.64
CA GLU A 74 -0.87 4.91 -3.77
C GLU A 74 -1.05 4.49 -5.22
N GLY A 75 -0.84 5.39 -6.17
CA GLY A 75 -0.97 5.12 -7.60
C GLY A 75 -2.19 5.72 -8.25
N TYR A 76 -2.88 6.66 -7.59
CA TYR A 76 -4.10 7.29 -8.11
C TYR A 76 -3.83 8.74 -8.48
N ALA A 77 -4.73 9.33 -9.27
CA ALA A 77 -4.57 10.71 -9.72
C ALA A 77 -4.71 11.68 -8.54
N ASP A 78 -5.68 11.42 -7.66
CA ASP A 78 -5.95 12.24 -6.48
C ASP A 78 -6.79 11.45 -5.48
N LEU A 79 -7.16 12.09 -4.38
CA LEU A 79 -7.94 11.44 -3.33
C LEU A 79 -9.33 11.03 -3.83
N ALA A 80 -9.97 11.84 -4.68
CA ALA A 80 -11.28 11.51 -5.22
C ALA A 80 -11.21 10.24 -6.06
N ALA A 81 -10.18 10.09 -6.89
CA ALA A 81 -9.96 8.88 -7.69
C ALA A 81 -9.74 7.66 -6.80
N TYR A 82 -8.98 7.83 -5.72
CA TYR A 82 -8.76 6.74 -4.77
C TYR A 82 -10.08 6.27 -4.16
N ARG A 83 -10.91 7.22 -3.71
CA ARG A 83 -12.20 6.89 -3.10
C ARG A 83 -13.11 6.16 -4.09
N GLU A 84 -13.18 6.65 -5.32
CA GLU A 84 -13.98 6.00 -6.37
C GLU A 84 -13.53 4.57 -6.61
N PHE A 85 -12.22 4.35 -6.68
CA PHE A 85 -11.68 3.01 -6.91
C PHE A 85 -12.05 2.06 -5.77
N ILE A 86 -11.85 2.51 -4.52
CA ILE A 86 -12.14 1.67 -3.35
C ILE A 86 -13.62 1.34 -3.29
N VAL A 87 -14.49 2.31 -3.52
CA VAL A 87 -15.94 2.08 -3.50
C VAL A 87 -16.36 1.12 -4.64
N SER A 88 -15.73 1.24 -5.81
CA SER A 88 -16.04 0.35 -6.92
C SER A 88 -15.63 -1.09 -6.66
N MET A 89 -14.60 -1.30 -5.85
CA MET A 89 -14.12 -2.64 -5.49
C MET A 89 -14.96 -3.26 -4.38
N HIS A 90 -15.79 -2.47 -3.70
CA HIS A 90 -16.63 -2.91 -2.59
C HIS A 90 -18.03 -2.37 -2.78
N PRO A 91 -18.87 -3.03 -3.63
CA PRO A 91 -20.16 -2.47 -4.05
C PRO A 91 -21.10 -2.06 -2.92
N ASN A 92 -20.97 -2.65 -1.74
CA ASN A 92 -21.84 -2.34 -0.60
C ASN A 92 -21.20 -1.36 0.37
N MET A 93 -20.04 -0.78 0.00
CA MET A 93 -19.30 0.13 0.85
C MET A 93 -19.71 1.57 0.57
N THR A 94 -19.89 2.34 1.65
CA THR A 94 -20.01 3.79 1.57
C THR A 94 -18.74 4.38 2.18
N TRP A 95 -18.15 5.35 1.51
CA TRP A 95 -16.94 5.99 2.04
C TRP A 95 -17.30 6.82 3.26
N SER A 96 -16.82 6.41 4.43
CA SER A 96 -17.07 7.14 5.69
C SER A 96 -15.84 7.87 6.20
N GLY A 97 -14.65 7.45 5.77
CA GLY A 97 -13.41 8.00 6.28
C GLY A 97 -13.08 7.55 7.70
N GLU A 98 -13.86 6.65 8.26
CA GLU A 98 -13.64 6.15 9.62
C GLU A 98 -12.62 5.02 9.64
N GLY A 99 -12.00 4.80 10.80
CA GLY A 99 -11.11 3.68 11.01
C GLY A 99 -9.66 4.01 10.68
N TYR A 100 -8.83 2.99 10.78
CA TYR A 100 -7.39 3.11 10.59
C TYR A 100 -6.93 2.12 9.54
N VAL A 101 -5.84 2.45 8.88
CA VAL A 101 -5.21 1.57 7.90
C VAL A 101 -3.72 1.49 8.19
N TRP A 102 -3.09 0.44 7.72
CA TRP A 102 -1.64 0.30 7.76
C TRP A 102 -1.07 0.76 6.43
N VAL A 103 -0.20 1.77 6.47
CA VAL A 103 0.45 2.33 5.29
C VAL A 103 1.80 1.66 5.15
N HIS A 104 1.94 0.84 4.11
CA HIS A 104 3.19 0.12 3.82
C HIS A 104 3.92 0.88 2.73
N CYS A 105 4.99 1.58 3.09
CA CYS A 105 5.81 2.29 2.12
C CYS A 105 6.90 1.36 1.62
N PHE A 106 7.19 1.43 0.33
CA PHE A 106 8.18 0.55 -0.29
C PHE A 106 8.95 1.30 -1.37
N LYS A 107 10.09 0.74 -1.73
CA LYS A 107 10.90 1.25 -2.83
C LYS A 107 11.42 0.07 -3.64
N ARG A 108 11.64 0.32 -4.93
CA ARG A 108 12.25 -0.67 -5.80
C ARG A 108 13.70 -0.88 -5.39
N ARG A 109 14.09 -2.13 -5.27
CA ARG A 109 15.48 -2.46 -4.99
C ARG A 109 16.27 -2.37 -6.27
N THR A 110 17.41 -1.68 -6.21
CA THR A 110 18.34 -1.70 -7.33
C THR A 110 19.16 -2.98 -7.24
N PRO A 111 19.50 -3.57 -8.37
CA PRO A 111 20.40 -4.73 -8.36
C PRO A 111 21.71 -4.36 -7.65
N ALA A 112 22.29 -5.34 -6.96
CA ALA A 112 23.59 -5.14 -6.32
C ALA A 112 24.62 -4.86 -7.41
N GLU A 113 25.42 -3.86 -7.19
CA GLU A 113 26.42 -3.44 -8.16
C GLU A 113 27.83 -3.71 -7.66
#